data_614ceda489bf92b0bccc25f49c755cd4
#
_entry.id   614ceda489bf92b0bccc25f49c755cd4
#
_cell.length_a   1.000
_cell.length_b   1.000
_cell.length_c   1.000
_cell.angle_alpha   90.00
_cell.angle_beta   90.00
_cell.angle_gamma   90.00
#
_symmetry.space_group_name_H-M   'P 1'
#
loop_
_entity.id
_entity.type
_entity.pdbx_description
1 polymer ?
#
loop_
_entity_poly.entity_id
_entity_poly.type
_entity_poly.pdbx_seq_one_letter_code
_entity_poly.pdbx_strand_id
1 'polypeptide(L)'
;LERLGDAFSSLADWRPRIAQHARDLQIELGVLARERSDVQGALAGAVNRLNGEPGRLATWRELDALIQDQHWRAAYFRVAADDINYRRFFNINELAGLRMELPELFEHAHRLVFELLRDGVLDGLRIDHVDGLLDPKGYLLRLREEGPTPFYLVVEKILARHEALREDWPVEGTTGYEFANLVLGLLVDPAGEEGFTQTYAAFVGEHRAFDEIVRDCKIRIMLNEMASELNVLARDAGRVARQNPRTADFTRNILQRALQEIVACFPVYRTYVDGAAEPSEADRRDIDWALALARRNETDLDPSVFEFLHRLLTTDLVAEPRSGFSRQSVVRLAMRVQQYSGPVMAKGLEDTAFYRYNRFVALNEVGGHPDHFGVTLAAFHRANTQRAERWPHGMLGTSTHDTKRGEDTRARLAVLSEMPEEWSRQVQAWSRILRARRGDVEGTAPPDRNDEHLLYQLLVGAWPAELTGVENPDPEQIGFFAERIEGAMVKSIREAKLRSTWASPNIAYEEAMLGFVRDALDVSRPNAFLAAFLAFQDHVARLGVRNSLVQTALKLTLPGMPDTYQGAELWDLSLVDPDNRRPV
;
A
#
# COMPACT_ATOMS: atom_id res chain seq x y z
N LEU A 1 -37.47 6.37 -36.31
CA LEU A 1 -36.05 6.11 -36.30
C LEU A 1 -35.22 7.38 -36.62
N GLU A 2 -35.60 8.17 -37.67
CA GLU A 2 -34.90 9.45 -37.98
C GLU A 2 -34.88 10.38 -36.78
N ARG A 3 -36.05 10.61 -36.12
CA ARG A 3 -36.15 11.43 -34.91
C ARG A 3 -35.22 10.94 -33.78
N LEU A 4 -35.11 9.62 -33.60
CA LEU A 4 -34.18 9.04 -32.61
C LEU A 4 -32.72 9.22 -33.05
N GLY A 5 -32.42 9.07 -34.33
CA GLY A 5 -31.10 9.31 -34.88
C GLY A 5 -30.62 10.75 -34.67
N ASP A 6 -31.49 11.71 -34.96
CA ASP A 6 -31.21 13.14 -34.72
C ASP A 6 -31.04 13.44 -33.22
N ALA A 7 -31.88 12.85 -32.37
CA ALA A 7 -31.78 13.00 -30.92
C ALA A 7 -30.48 12.39 -30.37
N PHE A 8 -30.07 11.20 -30.81
CA PHE A 8 -28.79 10.63 -30.42
C PHE A 8 -27.59 11.45 -30.92
N SER A 9 -27.67 12.00 -32.15
CA SER A 9 -26.63 12.87 -32.69
C SER A 9 -26.45 14.14 -31.87
N SER A 10 -27.53 14.67 -31.27
CA SER A 10 -27.48 15.82 -30.37
C SER A 10 -26.75 15.57 -29.04
N LEU A 11 -26.47 14.29 -28.71
CA LEU A 11 -25.72 13.90 -27.51
C LEU A 11 -24.18 13.92 -27.72
N ALA A 12 -23.70 14.26 -28.91
CA ALA A 12 -22.26 14.30 -29.21
C ALA A 12 -21.47 15.21 -28.25
N ASP A 13 -22.08 16.32 -27.79
CA ASP A 13 -21.53 17.21 -26.76
C ASP A 13 -21.95 16.72 -25.36
N TRP A 14 -21.37 15.64 -24.91
CA TRP A 14 -21.75 15.02 -23.62
C TRP A 14 -21.60 15.99 -22.44
N ARG A 15 -22.70 16.15 -21.68
CA ARG A 15 -22.75 16.86 -20.41
C ARG A 15 -23.52 16.02 -19.41
N PRO A 16 -23.26 16.10 -18.08
CA PRO A 16 -23.98 15.31 -17.08
C PRO A 16 -25.50 15.38 -17.19
N ARG A 17 -26.05 16.54 -17.61
CA ARG A 17 -27.49 16.73 -17.82
C ARG A 17 -28.08 15.90 -18.97
N ILE A 18 -27.22 15.44 -19.90
CA ILE A 18 -27.63 14.66 -21.07
C ILE A 18 -27.73 13.16 -20.73
N ALA A 19 -27.11 12.69 -19.63
CA ALA A 19 -27.08 11.28 -19.28
C ALA A 19 -28.50 10.69 -19.09
N GLN A 20 -29.43 11.44 -18.47
CA GLN A 20 -30.82 10.98 -18.32
C GLN A 20 -31.52 10.92 -19.70
N HIS A 21 -31.34 11.93 -20.51
CA HIS A 21 -31.92 11.97 -21.86
C HIS A 21 -31.38 10.83 -22.74
N ALA A 22 -30.08 10.51 -22.63
CA ALA A 22 -29.51 9.38 -23.34
C ALA A 22 -30.14 8.04 -22.91
N ARG A 23 -30.40 7.85 -21.61
CA ARG A 23 -31.08 6.65 -21.10
C ARG A 23 -32.53 6.56 -21.61
N ASP A 24 -33.25 7.67 -21.61
CA ASP A 24 -34.63 7.72 -22.10
C ASP A 24 -34.70 7.33 -23.58
N LEU A 25 -33.78 7.84 -24.41
CA LEU A 25 -33.65 7.47 -25.82
C LEU A 25 -33.27 5.98 -26.01
N GLN A 26 -32.39 5.44 -25.18
CA GLN A 26 -32.08 4.02 -25.22
C GLN A 26 -33.25 3.13 -24.86
N ILE A 27 -34.05 3.53 -23.88
CA ILE A 27 -35.28 2.83 -23.51
C ILE A 27 -36.30 2.89 -24.67
N GLU A 28 -36.52 4.06 -25.27
CA GLU A 28 -37.43 4.23 -26.44
C GLU A 28 -37.01 3.33 -27.61
N LEU A 29 -35.70 3.33 -27.94
CA LEU A 29 -35.17 2.45 -28.98
C LEU A 29 -35.34 0.97 -28.65
N GLY A 30 -35.13 0.58 -27.38
CA GLY A 30 -35.34 -0.77 -26.90
C GLY A 30 -36.80 -1.23 -26.98
N VAL A 31 -37.79 -0.32 -26.73
CA VAL A 31 -39.20 -0.60 -26.92
C VAL A 31 -39.52 -0.83 -28.40
N LEU A 32 -39.07 0.10 -29.26
CA LEU A 32 -39.27 -0.04 -30.73
C LEU A 32 -38.69 -1.33 -31.28
N ALA A 33 -37.49 -1.72 -30.81
CA ALA A 33 -36.85 -2.97 -31.25
C ALA A 33 -37.61 -4.23 -30.82
N ARG A 34 -38.35 -4.18 -29.68
CA ARG A 34 -39.20 -5.28 -29.24
C ARG A 34 -40.53 -5.37 -30.01
N GLU A 35 -41.10 -4.24 -30.41
CA GLU A 35 -42.38 -4.15 -31.08
C GLU A 35 -42.27 -4.33 -32.60
N ARG A 36 -41.10 -4.07 -33.18
CA ARG A 36 -40.87 -4.02 -34.62
C ARG A 36 -39.68 -4.89 -35.06
N SER A 37 -39.94 -5.99 -35.72
CA SER A 37 -38.92 -6.93 -36.21
C SER A 37 -37.95 -6.31 -37.24
N ASP A 38 -38.43 -5.33 -38.03
CA ASP A 38 -37.58 -4.60 -38.98
C ASP A 38 -36.56 -3.70 -38.27
N VAL A 39 -36.94 -3.05 -37.15
CA VAL A 39 -36.00 -2.30 -36.30
C VAL A 39 -35.01 -3.21 -35.63
N GLN A 40 -35.46 -4.33 -35.08
CA GLN A 40 -34.59 -5.36 -34.50
C GLN A 40 -33.57 -5.90 -35.53
N GLY A 41 -34.06 -6.22 -36.73
CA GLY A 41 -33.21 -6.69 -37.84
C GLY A 41 -32.17 -5.64 -38.29
N ALA A 42 -32.55 -4.36 -38.35
CA ALA A 42 -31.65 -3.29 -38.69
C ALA A 42 -30.55 -3.10 -37.63
N LEU A 43 -30.92 -3.14 -36.34
CA LEU A 43 -29.94 -3.07 -35.23
C LEU A 43 -28.97 -4.26 -35.26
N ALA A 44 -29.48 -5.49 -35.41
CA ALA A 44 -28.65 -6.68 -35.51
C ALA A 44 -27.70 -6.61 -36.72
N GLY A 45 -28.19 -6.15 -37.88
CA GLY A 45 -27.37 -5.91 -39.06
C GLY A 45 -26.26 -4.88 -38.84
N ALA A 46 -26.56 -3.79 -38.15
CA ALA A 46 -25.57 -2.77 -37.82
C ALA A 46 -24.48 -3.32 -36.86
N VAL A 47 -24.90 -4.04 -35.81
CA VAL A 47 -23.97 -4.67 -34.86
C VAL A 47 -23.07 -5.70 -35.55
N ASN A 48 -23.64 -6.57 -36.41
CA ASN A 48 -22.86 -7.55 -37.15
C ASN A 48 -21.83 -6.89 -38.09
N ARG A 49 -22.23 -5.81 -38.77
CA ARG A 49 -21.32 -5.05 -39.63
C ARG A 49 -20.18 -4.44 -38.85
N LEU A 50 -20.47 -3.80 -37.70
CA LEU A 50 -19.47 -3.17 -36.84
C LEU A 50 -18.51 -4.20 -36.21
N ASN A 51 -19.01 -5.37 -35.80
CA ASN A 51 -18.19 -6.44 -35.22
C ASN A 51 -17.19 -7.03 -36.22
N GLY A 52 -17.44 -6.86 -37.52
CA GLY A 52 -16.54 -7.32 -38.58
C GLY A 52 -16.33 -8.85 -38.58
N GLU A 53 -15.28 -9.28 -39.27
CA GLU A 53 -14.90 -10.69 -39.40
C GLU A 53 -13.51 -10.94 -38.76
N PRO A 54 -13.37 -11.94 -37.88
CA PRO A 54 -12.07 -12.32 -37.32
C PRO A 54 -11.03 -12.63 -38.42
N GLY A 55 -9.84 -12.02 -38.27
CA GLY A 55 -8.75 -12.18 -39.21
C GLY A 55 -8.80 -11.26 -40.46
N ARG A 56 -9.84 -10.44 -40.62
CA ARG A 56 -10.00 -9.49 -41.73
C ARG A 56 -9.99 -8.05 -41.24
N LEU A 57 -8.80 -7.49 -40.99
CA LEU A 57 -8.61 -6.14 -40.41
C LEU A 57 -9.41 -5.02 -41.10
N ALA A 58 -9.61 -5.14 -42.43
CA ALA A 58 -10.35 -4.13 -43.18
C ALA A 58 -11.83 -4.01 -42.78
N THR A 59 -12.43 -5.05 -42.19
CA THR A 59 -13.84 -5.06 -41.75
C THR A 59 -14.03 -4.36 -40.41
N TRP A 60 -12.98 -4.04 -39.66
CA TRP A 60 -13.03 -3.35 -38.37
C TRP A 60 -12.85 -1.84 -38.45
N ARG A 61 -12.69 -1.25 -39.66
CA ARG A 61 -12.48 0.19 -39.80
C ARG A 61 -13.61 1.04 -39.24
N GLU A 62 -14.88 0.60 -39.44
CA GLU A 62 -16.03 1.33 -38.91
C GLU A 62 -16.09 1.23 -37.38
N LEU A 63 -15.74 0.07 -36.80
CA LEU A 63 -15.64 -0.08 -35.35
C LEU A 63 -14.52 0.76 -34.76
N ASP A 64 -13.35 0.77 -35.40
CA ASP A 64 -12.22 1.58 -34.96
C ASP A 64 -12.58 3.10 -34.98
N ALA A 65 -13.21 3.58 -36.06
CA ALA A 65 -13.70 4.96 -36.14
C ALA A 65 -14.71 5.27 -35.01
N LEU A 66 -15.66 4.36 -34.77
CA LEU A 66 -16.62 4.51 -33.68
C LEU A 66 -15.94 4.57 -32.31
N ILE A 67 -14.92 3.76 -32.06
CA ILE A 67 -14.14 3.77 -30.82
C ILE A 67 -13.34 5.08 -30.67
N GLN A 68 -12.75 5.58 -31.76
CA GLN A 68 -12.02 6.87 -31.73
C GLN A 68 -12.92 8.06 -31.42
N ASP A 69 -14.20 8.01 -31.81
CA ASP A 69 -15.18 9.06 -31.53
C ASP A 69 -15.73 9.02 -30.07
N GLN A 70 -15.38 8.00 -29.29
CA GLN A 70 -15.84 7.90 -27.90
C GLN A 70 -15.11 8.88 -26.99
N HIS A 71 -15.74 9.24 -25.85
CA HIS A 71 -15.08 10.00 -24.77
C HIS A 71 -14.14 9.15 -23.91
N TRP A 72 -13.97 7.87 -24.22
CA TRP A 72 -13.06 6.91 -23.63
C TRP A 72 -12.27 6.19 -24.73
N ARG A 73 -11.12 5.66 -24.38
CA ARG A 73 -10.27 4.87 -25.29
C ARG A 73 -10.15 3.44 -24.75
N ALA A 74 -10.51 2.45 -25.59
CA ALA A 74 -10.14 1.08 -25.33
C ALA A 74 -8.63 0.95 -25.50
N ALA A 75 -7.95 0.47 -24.45
CA ALA A 75 -6.51 0.31 -24.45
C ALA A 75 -6.12 -1.01 -23.78
N TYR A 76 -4.98 -1.55 -24.17
CA TYR A 76 -4.44 -2.72 -23.50
C TYR A 76 -4.08 -2.38 -22.05
N PHE A 77 -4.44 -3.24 -21.09
CA PHE A 77 -4.35 -2.91 -19.66
C PHE A 77 -2.95 -2.46 -19.20
N ARG A 78 -1.86 -2.91 -19.87
CA ARG A 78 -0.48 -2.52 -19.53
C ARG A 78 -0.17 -1.06 -19.78
N VAL A 79 -0.90 -0.37 -20.67
CA VAL A 79 -0.69 1.08 -20.91
C VAL A 79 -1.34 1.94 -19.84
N ALA A 80 -2.15 1.38 -18.94
CA ALA A 80 -2.80 2.12 -17.87
C ALA A 80 -1.79 2.83 -16.97
N ALA A 81 -0.62 2.25 -16.72
CA ALA A 81 0.43 2.87 -15.93
C ALA A 81 0.85 4.24 -16.46
N ASP A 82 0.90 4.41 -17.78
CA ASP A 82 1.35 5.65 -18.43
C ASP A 82 0.21 6.61 -18.82
N ASP A 83 -0.95 6.07 -19.20
CA ASP A 83 -2.01 6.82 -19.89
C ASP A 83 -3.30 7.00 -19.09
N ILE A 84 -3.44 6.36 -17.92
CA ILE A 84 -4.66 6.50 -17.13
C ILE A 84 -4.90 7.97 -16.73
N ASN A 85 -6.11 8.47 -16.91
CA ASN A 85 -6.44 9.89 -16.74
C ASN A 85 -7.45 10.16 -15.61
N TYR A 86 -7.72 9.15 -14.80
CA TYR A 86 -8.48 9.28 -13.56
C TYR A 86 -7.62 8.84 -12.36
N ARG A 87 -8.00 9.29 -11.16
CA ARG A 87 -7.35 8.86 -9.95
C ARG A 87 -7.83 7.47 -9.55
N ARG A 88 -6.90 6.65 -9.08
CA ARG A 88 -7.16 5.29 -8.61
C ARG A 88 -6.98 5.21 -7.09
N PHE A 89 -7.57 4.21 -6.48
CA PHE A 89 -7.16 3.73 -5.17
C PHE A 89 -5.80 3.01 -5.35
N PHE A 90 -4.73 3.63 -4.86
CA PHE A 90 -3.35 3.23 -5.15
C PHE A 90 -3.08 3.10 -6.66
N ASN A 91 -2.82 1.89 -7.14
CA ASN A 91 -2.58 1.54 -8.54
C ASN A 91 -3.62 0.56 -9.11
N ILE A 92 -4.77 0.39 -8.44
CA ILE A 92 -5.84 -0.53 -8.83
C ILE A 92 -6.74 0.15 -9.86
N ASN A 93 -6.71 -0.33 -11.11
CA ASN A 93 -7.41 0.31 -12.23
C ASN A 93 -8.94 0.32 -12.10
N GLU A 94 -9.50 -0.71 -11.45
CA GLU A 94 -10.94 -0.88 -11.27
C GLU A 94 -11.52 0.00 -10.16
N LEU A 95 -10.68 0.60 -9.31
CA LEU A 95 -11.09 1.42 -8.19
C LEU A 95 -10.81 2.90 -8.45
N ALA A 96 -11.76 3.59 -9.06
CA ALA A 96 -11.69 5.03 -9.29
C ALA A 96 -11.82 5.80 -7.96
N GLY A 97 -10.87 6.70 -7.69
CA GLY A 97 -10.88 7.57 -6.53
C GLY A 97 -11.92 8.68 -6.66
N LEU A 98 -12.82 8.76 -5.70
CA LEU A 98 -13.86 9.79 -5.65
C LEU A 98 -13.29 11.12 -5.12
N ARG A 99 -13.83 12.23 -5.63
CA ARG A 99 -13.43 13.58 -5.23
C ARG A 99 -14.29 14.06 -4.05
N MET A 100 -13.98 13.57 -2.84
CA MET A 100 -14.73 13.89 -1.63
C MET A 100 -14.71 15.37 -1.25
N GLU A 101 -13.82 16.16 -1.85
CA GLU A 101 -13.81 17.61 -1.72
C GLU A 101 -15.00 18.30 -2.42
N LEU A 102 -15.76 17.59 -3.28
CA LEU A 102 -16.98 18.11 -3.92
C LEU A 102 -18.19 17.90 -3.00
N PRO A 103 -18.91 18.99 -2.62
CA PRO A 103 -20.03 18.89 -1.67
C PRO A 103 -21.11 17.89 -2.09
N GLU A 104 -21.54 17.93 -3.34
CA GLU A 104 -22.60 17.07 -3.83
C GLU A 104 -22.22 15.59 -3.82
N LEU A 105 -20.93 15.29 -4.04
CA LEU A 105 -20.44 13.92 -4.01
C LEU A 105 -20.31 13.43 -2.57
N PHE A 106 -19.82 14.27 -1.67
CA PHE A 106 -19.74 13.98 -0.25
C PHE A 106 -21.11 13.65 0.33
N GLU A 107 -22.11 14.52 0.11
CA GLU A 107 -23.50 14.33 0.55
C GLU A 107 -24.07 13.00 0.03
N HIS A 108 -23.89 12.74 -1.27
CA HIS A 108 -24.39 11.52 -1.87
C HIS A 108 -23.74 10.26 -1.29
N ALA A 109 -22.41 10.28 -1.09
CA ALA A 109 -21.64 9.14 -0.59
C ALA A 109 -21.95 8.83 0.89
N HIS A 110 -22.24 9.86 1.70
CA HIS A 110 -22.43 9.70 3.15
C HIS A 110 -23.89 9.60 3.59
N ARG A 111 -24.84 9.77 2.68
CA ARG A 111 -26.28 9.77 3.03
C ARG A 111 -26.69 8.56 3.87
N LEU A 112 -26.40 7.35 3.40
CA LEU A 112 -26.74 6.12 4.12
C LEU A 112 -25.99 6.02 5.47
N VAL A 113 -24.71 6.36 5.48
CA VAL A 113 -23.87 6.33 6.70
C VAL A 113 -24.45 7.27 7.77
N PHE A 114 -24.85 8.49 7.39
CA PHE A 114 -25.45 9.45 8.32
C PHE A 114 -26.86 9.05 8.76
N GLU A 115 -27.62 8.36 7.92
CA GLU A 115 -28.90 7.74 8.32
C GLU A 115 -28.68 6.69 9.40
N LEU A 116 -27.75 5.76 9.20
CA LEU A 116 -27.43 4.69 10.15
C LEU A 116 -26.87 5.21 11.50
N LEU A 117 -26.05 6.27 11.47
CA LEU A 117 -25.58 6.96 12.67
C LEU A 117 -26.74 7.61 13.43
N ARG A 118 -27.65 8.30 12.70
CA ARG A 118 -28.81 8.97 13.29
C ARG A 118 -29.79 8.00 13.92
N ASP A 119 -29.95 6.84 13.31
CA ASP A 119 -30.85 5.78 13.80
C ASP A 119 -30.21 4.95 14.93
N GLY A 120 -28.94 5.24 15.31
CA GLY A 120 -28.22 4.52 16.36
C GLY A 120 -27.85 3.09 15.98
N VAL A 121 -27.78 2.79 14.68
CA VAL A 121 -27.30 1.49 14.16
C VAL A 121 -25.77 1.44 14.17
N LEU A 122 -25.12 2.58 14.01
CA LEU A 122 -23.68 2.76 14.10
C LEU A 122 -23.35 3.69 15.26
N ASP A 123 -22.33 3.35 16.05
CA ASP A 123 -21.79 4.17 17.14
C ASP A 123 -20.62 5.05 16.68
N GLY A 124 -20.03 4.74 15.53
CA GLY A 124 -18.87 5.47 15.02
C GLY A 124 -18.43 5.07 13.62
N LEU A 125 -17.37 5.70 13.16
CA LEU A 125 -16.79 5.51 11.83
C LEU A 125 -15.28 5.27 11.92
N ARG A 126 -14.79 4.37 11.09
CA ARG A 126 -13.38 4.25 10.73
C ARG A 126 -13.20 4.74 9.29
N ILE A 127 -12.41 5.78 9.10
CA ILE A 127 -12.09 6.30 7.77
C ILE A 127 -10.79 5.65 7.28
N ASP A 128 -10.95 4.84 6.26
CA ASP A 128 -9.84 4.16 5.58
C ASP A 128 -9.08 5.13 4.68
N HIS A 129 -7.77 4.93 4.58
CA HIS A 129 -6.90 5.66 3.66
C HIS A 129 -7.12 7.18 3.65
N VAL A 130 -7.21 7.80 4.83
CA VAL A 130 -7.46 9.25 4.96
C VAL A 130 -6.40 10.08 4.21
N ASP A 131 -5.16 9.61 4.14
CA ASP A 131 -4.05 10.24 3.40
C ASP A 131 -4.29 10.24 1.89
N GLY A 132 -5.17 9.41 1.40
CA GLY A 132 -5.61 9.39 0.02
C GLY A 132 -6.49 10.57 -0.39
N LEU A 133 -7.09 11.31 0.52
CA LEU A 133 -7.93 12.48 0.22
C LEU A 133 -7.09 13.69 -0.24
N LEU A 134 -7.69 14.59 -1.01
CA LEU A 134 -7.05 15.84 -1.38
C LEU A 134 -6.86 16.72 -0.13
N ASP A 135 -7.92 16.86 0.66
CA ASP A 135 -7.99 17.63 1.90
C ASP A 135 -8.54 16.75 3.04
N PRO A 136 -7.67 16.02 3.76
CA PRO A 136 -8.08 15.18 4.88
C PRO A 136 -8.75 15.95 6.00
N LYS A 137 -8.18 17.10 6.40
CA LYS A 137 -8.72 17.93 7.48
C LYS A 137 -10.11 18.47 7.13
N GLY A 138 -10.29 19.04 5.94
CA GLY A 138 -11.58 19.55 5.50
C GLY A 138 -12.64 18.46 5.41
N TYR A 139 -12.26 17.25 5.01
CA TYR A 139 -13.15 16.08 4.99
C TYR A 139 -13.60 15.70 6.42
N LEU A 140 -12.68 15.60 7.38
CA LEU A 140 -13.01 15.23 8.76
C LEU A 140 -13.86 16.29 9.47
N LEU A 141 -13.56 17.57 9.25
CA LEU A 141 -14.38 18.67 9.76
C LEU A 141 -15.81 18.58 9.21
N ARG A 142 -15.99 18.33 7.91
CA ARG A 142 -17.30 18.16 7.30
C ARG A 142 -18.05 16.94 7.84
N LEU A 143 -17.36 15.82 8.09
CA LEU A 143 -17.99 14.65 8.74
C LEU A 143 -18.59 15.01 10.10
N ARG A 144 -17.91 15.83 10.90
CA ARG A 144 -18.40 16.29 12.20
C ARG A 144 -19.52 17.32 12.08
N GLU A 145 -19.45 18.20 11.07
CA GLU A 145 -20.44 19.27 10.86
C GLU A 145 -21.77 18.72 10.32
N GLU A 146 -21.73 17.82 9.36
CA GLU A 146 -22.92 17.29 8.69
C GLU A 146 -23.46 16.00 9.33
N GLY A 147 -22.61 15.26 10.09
CA GLY A 147 -23.01 14.05 10.79
C GLY A 147 -23.78 14.31 12.08
N PRO A 148 -24.54 13.32 12.57
CA PRO A 148 -25.15 13.41 13.90
C PRO A 148 -24.05 13.38 14.98
N THR A 149 -24.26 14.16 16.06
CA THR A 149 -23.29 14.23 17.17
C THR A 149 -23.89 13.71 18.46
N PRO A 150 -23.06 13.11 19.34
CA PRO A 150 -21.67 12.67 19.15
C PRO A 150 -21.58 11.29 18.48
N PHE A 151 -20.51 10.99 17.77
CA PHE A 151 -20.16 9.64 17.31
C PHE A 151 -18.65 9.44 17.38
N TYR A 152 -18.22 8.20 17.56
CA TYR A 152 -16.80 7.83 17.58
C TYR A 152 -16.20 7.93 16.18
N LEU A 153 -14.98 8.51 16.03
CA LEU A 153 -14.34 8.68 14.72
C LEU A 153 -12.85 8.41 14.82
N VAL A 154 -12.39 7.37 14.16
CA VAL A 154 -10.97 7.06 14.03
C VAL A 154 -10.55 7.05 12.56
N VAL A 155 -9.27 7.26 12.33
CA VAL A 155 -8.68 7.29 10.98
C VAL A 155 -7.64 6.19 10.83
N GLU A 156 -7.66 5.54 9.68
CA GLU A 156 -6.52 4.75 9.24
C GLU A 156 -5.48 5.74 8.70
N LYS A 157 -4.48 6.01 9.55
CA LYS A 157 -3.33 6.86 9.28
C LYS A 157 -2.08 6.16 9.79
N ILE A 158 -1.16 5.94 8.86
CA ILE A 158 0.12 5.34 9.19
C ILE A 158 1.08 6.46 9.59
N LEU A 159 1.49 6.45 10.84
CA LEU A 159 2.41 7.43 11.41
C LEU A 159 3.86 6.95 11.28
N ALA A 160 4.73 7.79 10.73
CA ALA A 160 6.16 7.57 10.84
C ALA A 160 6.63 7.72 12.29
N ARG A 161 7.77 7.14 12.65
CA ARG A 161 8.27 7.10 14.03
C ARG A 161 8.38 8.48 14.71
N HIS A 162 8.67 9.53 13.96
CA HIS A 162 8.79 10.91 14.45
C HIS A 162 7.54 11.74 14.22
N GLU A 163 6.53 11.18 13.56
CA GLU A 163 5.27 11.84 13.22
C GLU A 163 4.26 11.70 14.36
N ALA A 164 3.50 12.75 14.62
CA ALA A 164 2.36 12.74 15.53
C ALA A 164 1.07 12.97 14.75
N LEU A 165 -0.03 12.35 15.19
CA LEU A 165 -1.34 12.66 14.67
C LEU A 165 -1.67 14.14 14.90
N ARG A 166 -2.31 14.77 13.92
CA ARG A 166 -2.66 16.19 13.95
C ARG A 166 -3.68 16.50 15.03
N GLU A 167 -3.34 17.38 15.95
CA GLU A 167 -4.23 17.78 17.05
C GLU A 167 -5.45 18.59 16.58
N ASP A 168 -5.38 19.18 15.40
CA ASP A 168 -6.48 19.92 14.78
C ASP A 168 -7.42 19.07 13.92
N TRP A 169 -7.24 17.74 13.93
CA TRP A 169 -8.18 16.79 13.34
C TRP A 169 -9.23 16.40 14.38
N PRO A 170 -10.52 16.50 14.05
CA PRO A 170 -11.60 16.22 15.00
C PRO A 170 -11.89 14.70 15.10
N VAL A 171 -10.89 13.92 15.50
CA VAL A 171 -10.94 12.46 15.61
C VAL A 171 -10.55 12.00 17.01
N GLU A 172 -10.91 10.79 17.41
CA GLU A 172 -10.53 10.17 18.67
C GLU A 172 -9.13 9.54 18.62
N GLY A 173 -8.59 9.32 17.43
CA GLY A 173 -7.25 8.75 17.23
C GLY A 173 -7.10 8.00 15.91
N THR A 174 -6.06 7.17 15.84
CA THR A 174 -5.78 6.26 14.71
C THR A 174 -6.34 4.86 14.98
N THR A 175 -6.19 3.97 13.98
CA THR A 175 -6.51 2.54 14.10
C THR A 175 -5.42 1.72 14.81
N GLY A 176 -4.29 2.33 15.23
CA GLY A 176 -3.34 1.75 16.18
C GLY A 176 -2.14 1.02 15.59
N TYR A 177 -1.75 1.23 14.34
CA TYR A 177 -0.53 0.61 13.79
C TYR A 177 0.73 1.05 14.54
N GLU A 178 0.80 2.32 14.98
CA GLU A 178 1.89 2.81 15.84
C GLU A 178 1.93 2.11 17.19
N PHE A 179 0.77 1.69 17.73
CA PHE A 179 0.71 0.88 18.95
C PHE A 179 1.25 -0.53 18.70
N ALA A 180 0.84 -1.19 17.61
CA ALA A 180 1.35 -2.51 17.25
C ALA A 180 2.89 -2.53 17.14
N ASN A 181 3.46 -1.53 16.46
CA ASN A 181 4.92 -1.41 16.31
C ASN A 181 5.62 -1.04 17.64
N LEU A 182 4.98 -0.24 18.48
CA LEU A 182 5.50 0.11 19.81
C LEU A 182 5.60 -1.13 20.71
N VAL A 183 4.56 -1.96 20.74
CA VAL A 183 4.54 -3.21 21.53
C VAL A 183 5.53 -4.22 20.96
N LEU A 184 5.55 -4.42 19.64
CA LEU A 184 6.54 -5.30 19.02
C LEU A 184 7.97 -4.85 19.33
N GLY A 185 8.24 -3.54 19.24
CA GLY A 185 9.55 -2.98 19.58
C GLY A 185 9.97 -3.21 21.03
N LEU A 186 9.02 -3.32 21.96
CA LEU A 186 9.30 -3.68 23.35
C LEU A 186 9.75 -5.14 23.48
N LEU A 187 9.25 -6.03 22.61
CA LEU A 187 9.54 -7.47 22.62
C LEU A 187 10.80 -7.84 21.82
N VAL A 188 11.34 -6.91 21.03
CA VAL A 188 12.55 -7.13 20.23
C VAL A 188 13.77 -6.63 20.99
N ASP A 189 14.75 -7.51 21.23
CA ASP A 189 16.00 -7.14 21.89
C ASP A 189 16.94 -6.37 20.94
N PRO A 190 17.25 -5.08 21.23
CA PRO A 190 18.17 -4.30 20.41
C PRO A 190 19.60 -4.88 20.40
N ALA A 191 20.01 -5.66 21.39
CA ALA A 191 21.33 -6.31 21.41
C ALA A 191 21.49 -7.34 20.29
N GLY A 192 20.40 -7.89 19.75
CA GLY A 192 20.43 -8.84 18.65
C GLY A 192 20.65 -8.22 17.27
N GLU A 193 20.58 -6.90 17.11
CA GLU A 193 20.62 -6.22 15.80
C GLU A 193 21.88 -6.53 15.01
N GLU A 194 23.05 -6.42 15.64
CA GLU A 194 24.32 -6.65 14.97
C GLU A 194 24.44 -8.11 14.49
N GLY A 195 24.09 -9.08 15.34
CA GLY A 195 24.12 -10.51 14.99
C GLY A 195 23.18 -10.86 13.85
N PHE A 196 21.97 -10.28 13.82
CA PHE A 196 21.03 -10.43 12.71
C PHE A 196 21.56 -9.81 11.42
N THR A 197 22.14 -8.62 11.50
CA THR A 197 22.72 -7.92 10.34
C THR A 197 23.87 -8.71 9.73
N GLN A 198 24.78 -9.21 10.56
CA GLN A 198 25.92 -10.03 10.12
C GLN A 198 25.43 -11.35 9.51
N THR A 199 24.47 -12.02 10.13
CA THR A 199 23.88 -13.27 9.62
C THR A 199 23.25 -13.05 8.26
N TYR A 200 22.42 -12.01 8.12
CA TYR A 200 21.73 -11.68 6.88
C TYR A 200 22.71 -11.32 5.76
N ALA A 201 23.67 -10.42 6.02
CA ALA A 201 24.67 -10.01 5.05
C ALA A 201 25.54 -11.19 4.58
N ALA A 202 25.99 -12.03 5.51
CA ALA A 202 26.79 -13.22 5.17
C ALA A 202 25.98 -14.27 4.39
N PHE A 203 24.68 -14.41 4.68
CA PHE A 203 23.83 -15.41 4.03
C PHE A 203 23.37 -14.98 2.64
N VAL A 204 22.97 -13.73 2.47
CA VAL A 204 22.47 -13.17 1.20
C VAL A 204 23.65 -12.82 0.27
N GLY A 205 24.81 -12.45 0.83
CA GLY A 205 26.00 -12.06 0.07
C GLY A 205 25.98 -10.62 -0.42
N GLU A 206 24.98 -9.83 -0.02
CA GLU A 206 24.84 -8.41 -0.36
C GLU A 206 24.40 -7.64 0.88
N HIS A 207 24.95 -6.44 1.04
CA HIS A 207 24.52 -5.53 2.10
C HIS A 207 24.21 -4.17 1.50
N ARG A 208 22.90 -3.85 1.46
CA ARG A 208 22.39 -2.51 1.09
C ARG A 208 21.67 -1.90 2.28
N ALA A 209 21.84 -0.61 2.48
CA ALA A 209 21.09 0.12 3.48
C ALA A 209 19.58 0.08 3.16
N PHE A 210 18.77 -0.03 4.20
CA PHE A 210 17.30 -0.12 4.02
C PHE A 210 16.74 1.12 3.29
N ASP A 211 17.19 2.32 3.65
CA ASP A 211 16.77 3.56 3.03
C ASP A 211 17.06 3.62 1.52
N GLU A 212 18.19 3.04 1.07
CA GLU A 212 18.51 2.95 -0.36
C GLU A 212 17.52 2.03 -1.08
N ILE A 213 17.17 0.90 -0.47
CA ILE A 213 16.17 -0.03 -1.00
C ILE A 213 14.81 0.65 -1.10
N VAL A 214 14.40 1.37 -0.05
CA VAL A 214 13.13 2.11 -0.02
C VAL A 214 13.06 3.17 -1.12
N ARG A 215 14.12 3.98 -1.25
CA ARG A 215 14.21 4.99 -2.31
C ARG A 215 14.07 4.36 -3.71
N ASP A 216 14.82 3.31 -3.99
CA ASP A 216 14.77 2.61 -5.29
C ASP A 216 13.38 2.02 -5.56
N CYS A 217 12.73 1.46 -4.54
CA CYS A 217 11.38 0.93 -4.64
C CYS A 217 10.36 2.03 -4.94
N LYS A 218 10.42 3.18 -4.25
CA LYS A 218 9.55 4.33 -4.52
C LYS A 218 9.76 4.86 -5.94
N ILE A 219 11.01 5.01 -6.38
CA ILE A 219 11.34 5.42 -7.75
C ILE A 219 10.76 4.43 -8.76
N ARG A 220 10.92 3.12 -8.53
CA ARG A 220 10.34 2.09 -9.39
C ARG A 220 8.82 2.24 -9.51
N ILE A 221 8.10 2.42 -8.41
CA ILE A 221 6.64 2.61 -8.41
C ILE A 221 6.25 3.84 -9.24
N MET A 222 6.97 4.94 -9.08
CA MET A 222 6.72 6.19 -9.82
C MET A 222 7.03 6.10 -11.32
N LEU A 223 7.96 5.24 -11.71
CA LEU A 223 8.33 5.05 -13.12
C LEU A 223 7.49 4.00 -13.85
N ASN A 224 6.81 3.12 -13.11
CA ASN A 224 6.01 2.05 -13.67
C ASN A 224 4.53 2.21 -13.31
N GLU A 225 4.11 1.73 -12.14
CA GLU A 225 2.71 1.58 -11.79
C GLU A 225 1.96 2.92 -11.62
N MET A 226 2.68 4.02 -11.28
CA MET A 226 2.12 5.35 -11.02
C MET A 226 2.78 6.46 -11.87
N ALA A 227 3.23 6.12 -13.07
CA ALA A 227 3.92 7.06 -13.97
C ALA A 227 2.97 8.13 -14.51
N SER A 228 1.71 7.78 -14.80
CA SER A 228 0.72 8.74 -15.31
C SER A 228 0.45 9.89 -14.34
N GLU A 229 0.34 9.58 -13.05
CA GLU A 229 0.12 10.58 -11.99
C GLU A 229 1.32 11.54 -11.89
N LEU A 230 2.55 11.01 -11.89
CA LEU A 230 3.78 11.83 -11.89
C LEU A 230 3.88 12.72 -13.14
N ASN A 231 3.53 12.18 -14.31
CA ASN A 231 3.49 12.92 -15.56
C ASN A 231 2.54 14.12 -15.50
N VAL A 232 1.38 13.94 -14.86
CA VAL A 232 0.40 15.03 -14.68
C VAL A 232 0.93 16.08 -13.69
N LEU A 233 1.55 15.68 -12.58
CA LEU A 233 2.14 16.60 -11.61
C LEU A 233 3.28 17.42 -12.23
N ALA A 234 4.17 16.80 -13.00
CA ALA A 234 5.26 17.47 -13.69
C ALA A 234 4.76 18.47 -14.75
N ARG A 235 3.68 18.13 -15.49
CA ARG A 235 3.02 19.04 -16.43
C ARG A 235 2.41 20.25 -15.72
N ASP A 236 1.74 20.01 -14.59
CA ASP A 236 1.12 21.09 -13.83
C ASP A 236 2.18 21.97 -13.15
N ALA A 237 3.30 21.40 -12.66
CA ALA A 237 4.46 22.16 -12.17
C ALA A 237 5.06 23.06 -13.27
N GLY A 238 5.18 22.54 -14.50
CA GLY A 238 5.61 23.34 -15.64
C GLY A 238 4.64 24.48 -16.01
N ARG A 239 3.33 24.31 -15.77
CA ARG A 239 2.34 25.40 -15.95
C ARG A 239 2.51 26.48 -14.90
N VAL A 240 2.77 26.10 -13.65
CA VAL A 240 3.05 27.06 -12.57
C VAL A 240 4.38 27.77 -12.84
N ALA A 241 5.44 27.05 -13.19
CA ALA A 241 6.75 27.63 -13.48
C ALA A 241 6.71 28.71 -14.56
N ARG A 242 5.93 28.50 -15.62
CA ARG A 242 5.75 29.49 -16.73
C ARG A 242 5.01 30.77 -16.33
N GLN A 243 4.46 30.87 -15.15
CA GLN A 243 3.81 32.10 -14.67
C GLN A 243 4.82 33.18 -14.26
N ASN A 244 6.09 32.82 -14.05
CA ASN A 244 7.14 33.76 -13.67
C ASN A 244 8.36 33.62 -14.58
N PRO A 245 8.88 34.70 -15.15
CA PRO A 245 10.04 34.68 -16.07
C PRO A 245 11.29 33.99 -15.46
N ARG A 246 11.49 34.04 -14.14
CA ARG A 246 12.64 33.43 -13.46
C ARG A 246 12.61 31.90 -13.44
N THR A 247 11.44 31.32 -13.63
CA THR A 247 11.21 29.85 -13.57
C THR A 247 10.65 29.28 -14.87
N ALA A 248 10.35 30.15 -15.85
CA ALA A 248 9.68 29.79 -17.10
C ALA A 248 10.43 28.76 -17.94
N ASP A 249 11.76 28.69 -17.79
CA ASP A 249 12.64 27.81 -18.56
C ASP A 249 12.78 26.41 -17.90
N PHE A 250 12.19 26.17 -16.76
CA PHE A 250 12.17 24.82 -16.17
C PHE A 250 11.36 23.88 -17.05
N THR A 251 12.06 22.95 -17.69
CA THR A 251 11.43 21.98 -18.57
C THR A 251 10.62 20.94 -17.78
N ARG A 252 9.64 20.32 -18.44
CA ARG A 252 8.85 19.26 -17.83
C ARG A 252 9.74 18.12 -17.29
N ASN A 253 10.76 17.71 -18.06
CA ASN A 253 11.62 16.59 -17.68
C ASN A 253 12.44 16.90 -16.43
N ILE A 254 12.98 18.12 -16.31
CA ILE A 254 13.72 18.56 -15.11
C ILE A 254 12.80 18.57 -13.89
N LEU A 255 11.59 19.12 -14.02
CA LEU A 255 10.60 19.15 -12.94
C LEU A 255 10.13 17.75 -12.54
N GLN A 256 9.98 16.84 -13.51
CA GLN A 256 9.60 15.45 -13.25
C GLN A 256 10.68 14.72 -12.44
N ARG A 257 11.96 14.83 -12.83
CA ARG A 257 13.09 14.24 -12.12
C ARG A 257 13.19 14.78 -10.68
N ALA A 258 13.07 16.09 -10.52
CA ALA A 258 13.12 16.70 -9.19
C ALA A 258 11.93 16.30 -8.31
N LEU A 259 10.70 16.28 -8.83
CA LEU A 259 9.52 15.82 -8.12
C LEU A 259 9.63 14.33 -7.72
N GLN A 260 10.10 13.49 -8.64
CA GLN A 260 10.34 12.07 -8.39
C GLN A 260 11.29 11.88 -7.22
N GLU A 261 12.42 12.59 -7.23
CA GLU A 261 13.41 12.46 -6.16
C GLU A 261 12.89 13.00 -4.81
N ILE A 262 12.20 14.14 -4.82
CA ILE A 262 11.58 14.69 -3.60
C ILE A 262 10.59 13.68 -3.02
N VAL A 263 9.68 13.13 -3.82
CA VAL A 263 8.68 12.16 -3.36
C VAL A 263 9.33 10.86 -2.87
N ALA A 264 10.41 10.40 -3.52
CA ALA A 264 11.17 9.25 -3.06
C ALA A 264 11.81 9.46 -1.68
N CYS A 265 12.21 10.69 -1.38
CA CYS A 265 12.88 11.08 -0.14
C CYS A 265 11.93 11.53 0.99
N PHE A 266 10.61 11.57 0.78
CA PHE A 266 9.69 11.93 1.86
C PHE A 266 9.81 10.95 3.04
N PRO A 267 10.01 11.47 4.29
CA PRO A 267 10.16 10.63 5.47
C PRO A 267 8.81 10.17 6.07
N VAL A 268 7.70 10.77 5.61
CA VAL A 268 6.31 10.49 6.03
C VAL A 268 5.47 10.13 4.81
N TYR A 269 4.27 9.58 5.02
CA TYR A 269 3.33 9.30 3.91
C TYR A 269 2.99 10.56 3.15
N ARG A 270 2.66 11.64 3.85
CA ARG A 270 2.43 12.95 3.28
C ARG A 270 2.52 14.05 4.33
N THR A 271 2.62 15.30 3.85
CA THR A 271 2.39 16.52 4.60
C THR A 271 0.98 17.07 4.34
N TYR A 272 0.55 18.09 5.08
CA TYR A 272 -0.84 18.58 5.07
C TYR A 272 -0.93 20.08 4.84
N VAL A 273 -0.06 20.62 3.98
CA VAL A 273 -0.07 22.02 3.57
C VAL A 273 -1.29 22.26 2.66
N ASP A 274 -2.23 23.07 3.10
CA ASP A 274 -3.49 23.37 2.40
C ASP A 274 -3.56 24.82 1.90
N GLY A 275 -2.57 25.63 2.26
CA GLY A 275 -2.49 27.04 1.90
C GLY A 275 -3.49 27.94 2.65
N ALA A 276 -4.29 27.43 3.57
CA ALA A 276 -5.16 28.25 4.43
C ALA A 276 -4.35 29.00 5.50
N ALA A 277 -3.26 28.41 5.97
CA ALA A 277 -2.31 28.97 6.90
C ALA A 277 -0.87 28.71 6.43
N GLU A 278 0.11 29.21 7.17
CA GLU A 278 1.50 28.79 7.00
C GLU A 278 1.66 27.30 7.31
N PRO A 279 2.59 26.59 6.64
CA PRO A 279 2.88 25.20 6.95
C PRO A 279 3.24 25.03 8.43
N SER A 280 2.73 23.97 9.05
CA SER A 280 3.15 23.62 10.41
C SER A 280 4.66 23.36 10.48
N GLU A 281 5.26 23.49 11.67
CA GLU A 281 6.68 23.16 11.88
C GLU A 281 6.99 21.72 11.44
N ALA A 282 6.06 20.79 11.67
CA ALA A 282 6.21 19.40 11.25
C ALA A 282 6.20 19.26 9.72
N ASP A 283 5.26 19.91 9.02
CA ASP A 283 5.22 19.87 7.55
C ASP A 283 6.48 20.48 6.94
N ARG A 284 6.91 21.64 7.46
CA ARG A 284 8.11 22.33 6.97
C ARG A 284 9.36 21.47 7.20
N ARG A 285 9.53 20.89 8.38
CA ARG A 285 10.63 19.98 8.70
C ARG A 285 10.70 18.79 7.74
N ASP A 286 9.57 18.15 7.48
CA ASP A 286 9.52 16.94 6.64
C ASP A 286 9.74 17.26 5.15
N ILE A 287 9.24 18.42 4.67
CA ILE A 287 9.55 18.95 3.35
C ILE A 287 11.04 19.29 3.23
N ASP A 288 11.62 20.00 4.20
CA ASP A 288 13.03 20.38 4.23
C ASP A 288 13.93 19.15 4.23
N TRP A 289 13.57 18.12 4.99
CA TRP A 289 14.29 16.85 5.02
C TRP A 289 14.27 16.16 3.66
N ALA A 290 13.08 16.02 3.06
CA ALA A 290 12.94 15.40 1.73
C ALA A 290 13.79 16.14 0.68
N LEU A 291 13.77 17.48 0.69
CA LEU A 291 14.55 18.28 -0.25
C LEU A 291 16.06 18.18 -0.02
N ALA A 292 16.50 18.16 1.23
CA ALA A 292 17.92 18.01 1.56
C ALA A 292 18.48 16.69 1.01
N LEU A 293 17.73 15.60 1.19
CA LEU A 293 18.10 14.29 0.65
C LEU A 293 18.02 14.26 -0.89
N ALA A 294 16.97 14.82 -1.48
CA ALA A 294 16.78 14.87 -2.92
C ALA A 294 17.94 15.63 -3.63
N ARG A 295 18.36 16.78 -3.09
CA ARG A 295 19.52 17.53 -3.59
C ARG A 295 20.82 16.75 -3.50
N ARG A 296 21.00 15.94 -2.47
CA ARG A 296 22.19 15.11 -2.30
C ARG A 296 22.23 13.95 -3.30
N ASN A 297 21.07 13.39 -3.61
CA ASN A 297 20.97 12.22 -4.49
C ASN A 297 20.98 12.61 -5.98
N GLU A 298 20.46 13.79 -6.33
CA GLU A 298 20.29 14.26 -7.72
C GLU A 298 21.14 15.53 -7.97
N THR A 299 22.46 15.30 -8.10
CA THR A 299 23.46 16.37 -8.23
C THR A 299 23.50 17.03 -9.62
N ASP A 300 22.90 16.40 -10.63
CA ASP A 300 22.91 16.89 -12.02
C ASP A 300 21.85 17.96 -12.28
N LEU A 301 20.93 18.18 -11.33
CA LEU A 301 19.90 19.21 -11.44
C LEU A 301 20.34 20.52 -10.81
N ASP A 302 20.01 21.63 -11.49
CA ASP A 302 20.25 22.96 -10.96
C ASP A 302 19.51 23.15 -9.62
N PRO A 303 20.20 23.64 -8.56
CA PRO A 303 19.59 23.88 -7.26
C PRO A 303 18.34 24.76 -7.26
N SER A 304 18.22 25.67 -8.24
CA SER A 304 17.05 26.57 -8.37
C SER A 304 15.74 25.82 -8.65
N VAL A 305 15.81 24.64 -9.27
CA VAL A 305 14.65 23.78 -9.49
C VAL A 305 14.11 23.24 -8.17
N PHE A 306 15.00 22.80 -7.29
CA PHE A 306 14.63 22.33 -5.94
C PHE A 306 14.12 23.49 -5.08
N GLU A 307 14.71 24.68 -5.20
CA GLU A 307 14.23 25.87 -4.50
C GLU A 307 12.81 26.26 -4.95
N PHE A 308 12.53 26.21 -6.24
CA PHE A 308 11.19 26.43 -6.78
C PHE A 308 10.19 25.43 -6.21
N LEU A 309 10.52 24.12 -6.23
CA LEU A 309 9.64 23.07 -5.72
C LEU A 309 9.46 23.13 -4.20
N HIS A 310 10.50 23.52 -3.45
CA HIS A 310 10.40 23.79 -2.01
C HIS A 310 9.33 24.84 -1.72
N ARG A 311 9.50 26.03 -2.34
CA ARG A 311 8.57 27.15 -2.17
C ARG A 311 7.17 26.85 -2.72
N LEU A 312 7.04 25.93 -3.69
CA LEU A 312 5.76 25.42 -4.16
C LEU A 312 5.09 24.55 -3.10
N LEU A 313 5.80 23.58 -2.53
CA LEU A 313 5.27 22.64 -1.55
C LEU A 313 4.93 23.30 -0.22
N THR A 314 5.71 24.29 0.19
CA THR A 314 5.43 25.13 1.37
C THR A 314 4.42 26.25 1.10
N THR A 315 3.97 26.42 -0.15
CA THR A 315 3.16 27.57 -0.62
C THR A 315 3.82 28.94 -0.50
N ASP A 316 5.11 29.01 -0.16
CA ASP A 316 5.89 30.26 -0.04
C ASP A 316 6.00 31.03 -1.37
N LEU A 317 5.76 30.39 -2.53
CA LEU A 317 5.65 31.05 -3.83
C LEU A 317 4.56 32.12 -3.86
N VAL A 318 3.54 32.00 -3.01
CA VAL A 318 2.37 32.87 -2.96
C VAL A 318 2.16 33.55 -1.62
N ALA A 319 3.18 33.55 -0.77
CA ALA A 319 3.18 34.29 0.49
C ALA A 319 3.02 35.81 0.26
N GLU A 320 3.66 36.32 -0.81
CA GLU A 320 3.53 37.72 -1.19
C GLU A 320 2.38 37.94 -2.19
N PRO A 321 1.52 38.96 -2.03
CA PRO A 321 0.37 39.21 -2.90
C PRO A 321 0.71 39.45 -4.39
N ARG A 322 1.95 39.85 -4.70
CA ARG A 322 2.43 40.15 -6.07
C ARG A 322 3.55 39.21 -6.53
N SER A 323 3.53 37.99 -6.09
CA SER A 323 4.56 36.99 -6.42
C SER A 323 4.63 36.63 -7.93
N GLY A 324 3.60 36.94 -8.71
CA GLY A 324 3.47 36.56 -10.11
C GLY A 324 2.89 35.16 -10.32
N PHE A 325 2.65 34.40 -9.25
CA PHE A 325 2.06 33.06 -9.31
C PHE A 325 0.58 33.06 -8.91
N SER A 326 -0.22 32.20 -9.52
CA SER A 326 -1.62 31.95 -9.14
C SER A 326 -1.67 31.14 -7.83
N ARG A 327 -2.23 31.72 -6.75
CA ARG A 327 -2.41 31.05 -5.47
C ARG A 327 -3.17 29.74 -5.63
N GLN A 328 -4.28 29.75 -6.36
CA GLN A 328 -5.08 28.55 -6.62
C GLN A 328 -4.26 27.43 -7.28
N SER A 329 -3.43 27.77 -8.28
CA SER A 329 -2.60 26.79 -8.99
C SER A 329 -1.50 26.21 -8.11
N VAL A 330 -0.84 27.04 -7.29
CA VAL A 330 0.24 26.63 -6.38
C VAL A 330 -0.31 25.73 -5.29
N VAL A 331 -1.33 26.17 -4.56
CA VAL A 331 -1.94 25.42 -3.47
C VAL A 331 -2.49 24.07 -3.97
N ARG A 332 -3.26 24.09 -5.07
CA ARG A 332 -3.79 22.86 -5.64
C ARG A 332 -2.69 21.88 -6.02
N LEU A 333 -1.59 22.36 -6.59
CA LEU A 333 -0.48 21.48 -6.98
C LEU A 333 0.24 20.94 -5.74
N ALA A 334 0.51 21.75 -4.72
CA ALA A 334 1.09 21.31 -3.47
C ALA A 334 0.26 20.20 -2.82
N MET A 335 -1.07 20.40 -2.69
CA MET A 335 -1.99 19.39 -2.18
C MET A 335 -2.00 18.10 -3.02
N ARG A 336 -1.89 18.20 -4.34
CA ARG A 336 -1.84 17.02 -5.22
C ARG A 336 -0.52 16.26 -5.13
N VAL A 337 0.61 16.93 -4.94
CA VAL A 337 1.90 16.25 -4.68
C VAL A 337 1.84 15.48 -3.37
N GLN A 338 1.32 16.09 -2.32
CA GLN A 338 1.10 15.45 -1.03
C GLN A 338 0.14 14.24 -1.13
N GLN A 339 -0.97 14.39 -1.89
CA GLN A 339 -1.90 13.31 -2.16
C GLN A 339 -1.26 12.16 -2.95
N TYR A 340 -0.24 12.43 -3.75
CA TYR A 340 0.51 11.43 -4.53
C TYR A 340 1.57 10.72 -3.69
N SER A 341 2.21 11.41 -2.73
CA SER A 341 3.30 10.84 -1.93
C SER A 341 2.83 9.67 -1.04
N GLY A 342 1.60 9.72 -0.51
CA GLY A 342 1.03 8.64 0.30
C GLY A 342 0.99 7.28 -0.41
N PRO A 343 0.31 7.15 -1.56
CA PRO A 343 0.32 5.93 -2.34
C PRO A 343 1.70 5.45 -2.79
N VAL A 344 2.62 6.37 -3.12
CA VAL A 344 4.01 6.02 -3.45
C VAL A 344 4.72 5.44 -2.23
N MET A 345 4.50 6.01 -1.04
CA MET A 345 5.04 5.46 0.21
C MET A 345 4.50 4.06 0.45
N ALA A 346 3.18 3.86 0.47
CA ALA A 346 2.56 2.57 0.73
C ALA A 346 3.07 1.50 -0.27
N LYS A 347 3.01 1.78 -1.57
CA LYS A 347 3.43 0.81 -2.60
C LYS A 347 4.94 0.60 -2.67
N GLY A 348 5.73 1.65 -2.46
CA GLY A 348 7.20 1.57 -2.48
C GLY A 348 7.79 0.94 -1.23
N LEU A 349 7.34 1.33 -0.05
CA LEU A 349 7.83 0.82 1.22
C LEU A 349 7.18 -0.52 1.58
N GLU A 350 5.86 -0.53 1.79
CA GLU A 350 5.18 -1.67 2.40
C GLU A 350 4.94 -2.83 1.43
N ASP A 351 4.60 -2.52 0.17
CA ASP A 351 4.30 -3.52 -0.85
C ASP A 351 5.49 -3.79 -1.81
N THR A 352 6.68 -3.27 -1.51
CA THR A 352 7.87 -3.60 -2.31
C THR A 352 9.11 -3.74 -1.44
N ALA A 353 9.55 -2.72 -0.70
CA ALA A 353 10.79 -2.76 0.07
C ALA A 353 10.74 -3.82 1.18
N PHE A 354 9.61 -3.99 1.86
CA PHE A 354 9.43 -5.03 2.88
C PHE A 354 9.54 -6.47 2.36
N TYR A 355 9.44 -6.67 1.06
CA TYR A 355 9.65 -7.96 0.41
C TYR A 355 11.06 -8.12 -0.19
N ARG A 356 11.86 -7.03 -0.17
CA ARG A 356 13.26 -7.04 -0.60
C ARG A 356 14.25 -7.07 0.55
N TYR A 357 13.89 -6.50 1.69
CA TYR A 357 14.74 -6.43 2.87
C TYR A 357 14.24 -7.40 3.93
N ASN A 358 14.75 -8.63 3.91
CA ASN A 358 14.26 -9.73 4.75
C ASN A 358 15.20 -10.01 5.94
N ARG A 359 15.91 -8.98 6.46
CA ARG A 359 16.84 -9.13 7.59
C ARG A 359 16.15 -9.73 8.81
N PHE A 360 15.06 -9.11 9.26
CA PHE A 360 14.25 -9.55 10.38
C PHE A 360 12.78 -9.17 10.14
N VAL A 361 12.03 -10.12 9.57
CA VAL A 361 10.72 -9.82 8.99
C VAL A 361 9.62 -9.55 10.02
N ALA A 362 9.86 -9.78 11.31
CA ALA A 362 8.95 -9.32 12.36
C ALA A 362 8.73 -7.80 12.31
N LEU A 363 9.77 -7.04 11.91
CA LEU A 363 9.74 -5.59 11.82
C LEU A 363 9.18 -5.05 10.49
N ASN A 364 9.02 -5.92 9.47
CA ASN A 364 8.46 -5.55 8.16
C ASN A 364 6.92 -5.51 8.25
N GLU A 365 6.39 -4.53 8.97
CA GLU A 365 4.97 -4.39 9.23
C GLU A 365 4.49 -2.98 8.89
N VAL A 366 3.18 -2.81 8.66
CA VAL A 366 2.56 -1.51 8.37
C VAL A 366 2.99 -0.48 9.42
N GLY A 367 3.59 0.62 8.97
CA GLY A 367 4.18 1.64 9.84
C GLY A 367 5.47 1.22 10.57
N GLY A 368 6.01 0.03 10.26
CA GLY A 368 7.24 -0.50 10.87
C GLY A 368 8.52 0.10 10.27
N HIS A 369 9.62 -0.07 10.99
CA HIS A 369 10.95 0.38 10.61
C HIS A 369 11.96 -0.79 10.72
N PRO A 370 12.15 -1.59 9.66
CA PRO A 370 13.01 -2.77 9.69
C PRO A 370 14.49 -2.51 10.00
N ASP A 371 14.93 -1.28 9.87
CA ASP A 371 16.30 -0.82 10.21
C ASP A 371 16.51 -0.56 11.70
N HIS A 372 15.46 -0.58 12.52
CA HIS A 372 15.53 -0.32 13.95
C HIS A 372 15.08 -1.52 14.78
N PHE A 373 15.97 -2.00 15.65
CA PHE A 373 15.66 -3.01 16.65
C PHE A 373 15.30 -2.37 17.98
N GLY A 374 14.17 -2.79 18.52
CA GLY A 374 13.77 -2.50 19.87
C GLY A 374 13.25 -1.09 20.12
N VAL A 375 12.58 -0.96 21.25
CA VAL A 375 12.10 0.30 21.84
C VAL A 375 12.52 0.32 23.30
N THR A 376 13.12 1.42 23.78
CA THR A 376 13.47 1.54 25.18
C THR A 376 12.24 1.71 26.07
N LEU A 377 12.28 1.20 27.31
CA LEU A 377 11.20 1.38 28.30
C LEU A 377 10.82 2.86 28.46
N ALA A 378 11.80 3.76 28.48
CA ALA A 378 11.53 5.20 28.57
C ALA A 378 10.75 5.74 27.36
N ALA A 379 11.06 5.28 26.15
CA ALA A 379 10.31 5.66 24.94
C ALA A 379 8.90 5.07 24.96
N PHE A 380 8.76 3.82 25.38
CA PHE A 380 7.48 3.14 25.53
C PHE A 380 6.55 3.89 26.50
N HIS A 381 7.05 4.23 27.68
CA HIS A 381 6.27 5.00 28.67
C HIS A 381 5.89 6.39 28.17
N ARG A 382 6.82 7.12 27.51
CA ARG A 382 6.49 8.43 26.92
C ARG A 382 5.37 8.33 25.90
N ALA A 383 5.43 7.36 24.99
CA ALA A 383 4.40 7.16 23.97
C ALA A 383 3.02 6.89 24.59
N ASN A 384 2.96 6.07 25.65
CA ASN A 384 1.71 5.77 26.33
C ASN A 384 1.19 6.97 27.17
N THR A 385 2.07 7.76 27.78
CA THR A 385 1.70 9.01 28.45
C THR A 385 1.10 10.02 27.45
N GLN A 386 1.76 10.21 26.32
CA GLN A 386 1.26 11.10 25.27
C GLN A 386 -0.09 10.61 24.71
N ARG A 387 -0.28 9.29 24.55
CA ARG A 387 -1.57 8.72 24.12
C ARG A 387 -2.65 8.99 25.15
N ALA A 388 -2.36 8.80 26.45
CA ALA A 388 -3.32 9.07 27.53
C ALA A 388 -3.74 10.54 27.59
N GLU A 389 -2.82 11.46 27.29
CA GLU A 389 -3.06 12.90 27.34
C GLU A 389 -3.79 13.42 26.09
N ARG A 390 -3.45 12.92 24.90
CA ARG A 390 -3.89 13.50 23.62
C ARG A 390 -4.94 12.66 22.89
N TRP A 391 -4.81 11.34 22.94
CA TRP A 391 -5.63 10.39 22.19
C TRP A 391 -6.09 9.22 23.06
N PRO A 392 -6.77 9.49 24.21
CA PRO A 392 -7.14 8.44 25.17
C PRO A 392 -8.13 7.41 24.62
N HIS A 393 -8.76 7.69 23.50
CA HIS A 393 -9.72 6.82 22.84
C HIS A 393 -9.25 6.31 21.48
N GLY A 394 -7.97 6.50 21.10
CA GLY A 394 -7.38 5.90 19.92
C GLY A 394 -7.39 4.37 20.02
N MET A 395 -7.50 3.67 18.89
CA MET A 395 -7.54 2.21 18.90
C MET A 395 -6.16 1.61 19.22
N LEU A 396 -6.17 0.45 19.86
CA LEU A 396 -5.00 -0.36 20.18
C LEU A 396 -5.07 -1.67 19.38
N GLY A 397 -4.86 -1.59 18.07
CA GLY A 397 -4.80 -2.77 17.21
C GLY A 397 -3.42 -3.42 17.25
N THR A 398 -3.38 -4.76 17.28
CA THR A 398 -2.15 -5.55 17.14
C THR A 398 -2.17 -6.42 15.89
N SER A 399 -3.34 -6.78 15.38
CA SER A 399 -3.57 -7.38 14.06
C SER A 399 -4.69 -6.65 13.34
N THR A 400 -4.62 -6.63 12.00
CA THR A 400 -5.68 -6.13 11.10
C THR A 400 -5.68 -6.94 9.82
N HIS A 401 -6.65 -6.66 8.93
CA HIS A 401 -6.68 -7.24 7.58
C HIS A 401 -5.49 -6.84 6.68
N ASP A 402 -4.72 -5.80 7.06
CA ASP A 402 -3.57 -5.28 6.28
C ASP A 402 -2.21 -5.61 6.91
N THR A 403 -2.18 -6.20 8.12
CA THR A 403 -0.92 -6.63 8.72
C THR A 403 -0.23 -7.67 7.86
N LYS A 404 1.08 -7.54 7.73
CA LYS A 404 1.89 -8.46 6.92
C LYS A 404 2.03 -9.82 7.59
N ARG A 405 1.87 -9.88 8.91
CA ARG A 405 1.91 -11.09 9.74
C ARG A 405 0.99 -10.93 10.94
N GLY A 406 0.35 -12.00 11.37
CA GLY A 406 -0.48 -12.03 12.57
C GLY A 406 0.29 -11.65 13.83
N GLU A 407 -0.43 -11.23 14.86
CA GLU A 407 0.18 -10.72 16.09
C GLU A 407 1.03 -11.77 16.80
N ASP A 408 0.62 -13.04 16.80
CA ASP A 408 1.38 -14.13 17.43
C ASP A 408 2.54 -14.61 16.57
N THR A 409 2.44 -14.51 15.24
CA THR A 409 3.56 -14.73 14.31
C THR A 409 4.70 -13.75 14.62
N ARG A 410 4.38 -12.46 14.80
CA ARG A 410 5.40 -11.43 15.11
C ARG A 410 5.96 -11.60 16.51
N ALA A 411 5.10 -11.89 17.50
CA ALA A 411 5.50 -12.14 18.88
C ALA A 411 6.46 -13.35 19.00
N ARG A 412 6.19 -14.39 18.21
CA ARG A 412 7.07 -15.57 18.09
C ARG A 412 8.38 -15.24 17.42
N LEU A 413 8.38 -14.53 16.31
CA LEU A 413 9.59 -14.09 15.62
C LEU A 413 10.45 -13.16 16.49
N ALA A 414 9.84 -12.32 17.33
CA ALA A 414 10.57 -11.43 18.23
C ALA A 414 11.56 -12.17 19.15
N VAL A 415 11.26 -13.41 19.54
CA VAL A 415 12.13 -14.28 20.33
C VAL A 415 13.50 -14.45 19.68
N LEU A 416 13.56 -14.51 18.34
CA LEU A 416 14.82 -14.71 17.62
C LEU A 416 15.83 -13.59 17.89
N SER A 417 15.35 -12.37 18.21
CA SER A 417 16.23 -11.23 18.52
C SER A 417 17.09 -11.46 19.76
N GLU A 418 16.67 -12.35 20.67
CA GLU A 418 17.41 -12.72 21.89
C GLU A 418 18.39 -13.88 21.66
N MET A 419 18.40 -14.50 20.47
CA MET A 419 19.25 -15.65 20.14
C MET A 419 19.90 -15.58 18.75
N PRO A 420 20.55 -14.47 18.39
CA PRO A 420 21.06 -14.25 17.03
C PRO A 420 22.10 -15.26 16.58
N GLU A 421 22.98 -15.75 17.47
CA GLU A 421 23.98 -16.76 17.15
C GLU A 421 23.37 -18.13 16.87
N GLU A 422 22.31 -18.48 17.61
CA GLU A 422 21.59 -19.73 17.38
C GLU A 422 20.82 -19.64 16.05
N TRP A 423 20.13 -18.55 15.79
CA TRP A 423 19.51 -18.28 14.50
C TRP A 423 20.49 -18.43 13.34
N SER A 424 21.68 -17.81 13.44
CA SER A 424 22.73 -17.92 12.43
C SER A 424 23.14 -19.37 12.17
N ARG A 425 23.32 -20.17 13.23
CA ARG A 425 23.68 -21.59 13.10
C ARG A 425 22.57 -22.40 12.41
N GLN A 426 21.32 -22.16 12.77
CA GLN A 426 20.17 -22.87 12.20
C GLN A 426 20.01 -22.55 10.70
N VAL A 427 20.01 -21.28 10.32
CA VAL A 427 19.92 -20.84 8.92
C VAL A 427 20.98 -21.51 8.06
N GLN A 428 22.24 -21.53 8.52
CA GLN A 428 23.33 -22.18 7.81
C GLN A 428 23.18 -23.69 7.73
N ALA A 429 22.71 -24.34 8.80
CA ALA A 429 22.49 -25.78 8.85
C ALA A 429 21.35 -26.19 7.89
N TRP A 430 20.21 -25.50 7.95
CA TRP A 430 19.05 -25.75 7.07
C TRP A 430 19.37 -25.54 5.61
N SER A 431 20.08 -24.46 5.28
CA SER A 431 20.50 -24.19 3.91
C SER A 431 21.45 -25.25 3.36
N ARG A 432 22.35 -25.83 4.19
CA ARG A 432 23.19 -26.95 3.78
C ARG A 432 22.39 -28.22 3.50
N ILE A 433 21.40 -28.52 4.35
CA ILE A 433 20.54 -29.70 4.17
C ILE A 433 19.70 -29.56 2.89
N LEU A 434 19.12 -28.40 2.66
CA LEU A 434 18.24 -28.16 1.52
C LEU A 434 18.96 -27.79 0.22
N ARG A 435 20.29 -27.66 0.25
CA ARG A 435 21.08 -27.23 -0.93
C ARG A 435 20.79 -28.01 -2.20
N ALA A 436 20.64 -29.33 -2.08
CA ALA A 436 20.37 -30.22 -3.22
C ALA A 436 18.92 -30.12 -3.76
N ARG A 437 18.06 -29.37 -3.08
CA ARG A 437 16.65 -29.16 -3.45
C ARG A 437 16.43 -27.84 -4.20
N ARG A 438 17.44 -27.01 -4.30
CA ARG A 438 17.37 -25.76 -5.06
C ARG A 438 17.25 -26.07 -6.54
N GLY A 439 16.34 -25.38 -7.22
CA GLY A 439 16.17 -25.49 -8.66
C GLY A 439 17.31 -24.81 -9.45
N ASP A 440 17.23 -24.89 -10.76
CA ASP A 440 18.01 -24.08 -11.70
C ASP A 440 17.05 -23.56 -12.78
N VAL A 441 16.91 -22.23 -12.84
CA VAL A 441 16.07 -21.55 -13.82
C VAL A 441 16.94 -20.49 -14.51
N GLU A 442 17.35 -20.76 -15.74
CA GLU A 442 18.17 -19.86 -16.55
C GLU A 442 19.44 -19.37 -15.85
N GLY A 443 20.11 -20.24 -15.09
CA GLY A 443 21.32 -19.93 -14.34
C GLY A 443 21.08 -19.22 -13.00
N THR A 444 19.82 -19.06 -12.60
CA THR A 444 19.42 -18.62 -11.25
C THR A 444 18.98 -19.84 -10.45
N ALA A 445 19.46 -19.97 -9.21
CA ALA A 445 19.09 -21.09 -8.34
C ALA A 445 17.94 -20.68 -7.39
N PRO A 446 16.66 -20.93 -7.74
CA PRO A 446 15.53 -20.69 -6.84
C PRO A 446 15.49 -21.70 -5.70
N PRO A 447 15.11 -21.25 -4.49
CA PRO A 447 15.02 -19.84 -4.10
C PRO A 447 16.37 -19.14 -4.14
N ASP A 448 16.41 -17.84 -4.41
CA ASP A 448 17.62 -17.07 -4.13
C ASP A 448 17.84 -16.99 -2.60
N ARG A 449 18.99 -16.46 -2.19
CA ARG A 449 19.34 -16.46 -0.76
C ARG A 449 18.43 -15.59 0.09
N ASN A 450 17.89 -14.52 -0.48
CA ASN A 450 16.99 -13.63 0.22
C ASN A 450 15.61 -14.27 0.42
N ASP A 451 15.07 -14.93 -0.63
CA ASP A 451 13.83 -15.68 -0.55
C ASP A 451 13.95 -16.89 0.40
N GLU A 452 15.10 -17.57 0.39
CA GLU A 452 15.39 -18.69 1.31
C GLU A 452 15.42 -18.22 2.78
N HIS A 453 16.04 -17.04 3.05
CA HIS A 453 16.06 -16.47 4.39
C HIS A 453 14.67 -16.03 4.88
N LEU A 454 13.86 -15.47 3.99
CA LEU A 454 12.46 -15.15 4.26
C LEU A 454 11.67 -16.41 4.63
N LEU A 455 11.79 -17.48 3.81
CA LEU A 455 11.08 -18.73 4.04
C LEU A 455 11.33 -19.28 5.45
N TYR A 456 12.59 -19.32 5.90
CA TYR A 456 12.90 -19.84 7.24
C TYR A 456 12.22 -19.05 8.35
N GLN A 457 12.14 -17.73 8.24
CA GLN A 457 11.44 -16.89 9.20
C GLN A 457 9.91 -17.15 9.14
N LEU A 458 9.33 -17.28 7.94
CA LEU A 458 7.89 -17.58 7.81
C LEU A 458 7.55 -18.96 8.40
N LEU A 459 8.39 -19.96 8.17
CA LEU A 459 8.20 -21.30 8.75
C LEU A 459 8.21 -21.26 10.28
N VAL A 460 9.19 -20.57 10.90
CA VAL A 460 9.28 -20.44 12.36
C VAL A 460 8.09 -19.65 12.91
N GLY A 461 7.77 -18.51 12.30
CA GLY A 461 6.73 -17.61 12.82
C GLY A 461 5.33 -18.18 12.73
N ALA A 462 4.96 -18.73 11.56
CA ALA A 462 3.60 -19.16 11.26
C ALA A 462 3.33 -20.65 11.51
N TRP A 463 4.28 -21.39 12.10
CA TRP A 463 4.08 -22.82 12.41
C TRP A 463 2.82 -23.02 13.25
N PRO A 464 1.89 -23.91 12.83
CA PRO A 464 0.63 -24.12 13.53
C PRO A 464 0.80 -24.50 14.99
N ALA A 465 -0.08 -23.97 15.85
CA ALA A 465 -0.04 -24.25 17.29
C ALA A 465 -0.23 -25.74 17.57
N GLU A 466 -1.10 -26.39 16.82
CA GLU A 466 -1.47 -27.81 16.93
C GLU A 466 -0.30 -28.75 16.59
N LEU A 467 0.65 -28.26 15.79
CA LEU A 467 1.84 -29.01 15.39
C LEU A 467 3.06 -28.73 16.28
N THR A 468 2.95 -27.79 17.24
CA THR A 468 4.05 -27.46 18.16
C THR A 468 4.27 -28.60 19.16
N GLY A 469 5.50 -29.08 19.27
CA GLY A 469 5.88 -30.18 20.12
C GLY A 469 5.49 -31.58 19.59
N VAL A 470 5.05 -31.66 18.33
CA VAL A 470 4.69 -32.92 17.67
C VAL A 470 5.88 -33.43 16.87
N GLU A 471 6.44 -34.60 17.28
CA GLU A 471 7.60 -35.19 16.59
C GLU A 471 7.28 -35.73 15.18
N ASN A 472 6.08 -36.24 14.98
CA ASN A 472 5.60 -36.77 13.71
C ASN A 472 4.31 -36.04 13.31
N PRO A 473 4.41 -34.90 12.66
CA PRO A 473 3.26 -34.10 12.26
C PRO A 473 2.34 -34.86 11.30
N ASP A 474 1.03 -34.65 11.44
CA ASP A 474 0.02 -35.20 10.55
C ASP A 474 0.21 -34.67 9.09
N PRO A 475 0.27 -35.56 8.08
CA PRO A 475 0.48 -35.16 6.69
C PRO A 475 -0.57 -34.17 6.16
N GLU A 476 -1.83 -34.28 6.58
CA GLU A 476 -2.90 -33.38 6.12
C GLU A 476 -2.68 -31.98 6.69
N GLN A 477 -2.37 -31.87 7.98
CA GLN A 477 -2.10 -30.58 8.63
C GLN A 477 -0.85 -29.90 8.07
N ILE A 478 0.22 -30.67 7.79
CA ILE A 478 1.41 -30.15 7.10
C ILE A 478 1.09 -29.69 5.67
N GLY A 479 0.22 -30.42 4.98
CA GLY A 479 -0.26 -30.02 3.63
C GLY A 479 -0.94 -28.66 3.66
N PHE A 480 -1.87 -28.43 4.57
CA PHE A 480 -2.51 -27.13 4.75
C PHE A 480 -1.52 -26.01 5.09
N PHE A 481 -0.56 -26.29 5.95
CA PHE A 481 0.47 -25.33 6.29
C PHE A 481 1.36 -25.02 5.08
N ALA A 482 1.75 -26.02 4.31
CA ALA A 482 2.54 -25.85 3.10
C ALA A 482 1.83 -24.95 2.07
N GLU A 483 0.53 -25.15 1.81
CA GLU A 483 -0.27 -24.29 0.92
C GLU A 483 -0.26 -22.81 1.37
N ARG A 484 -0.36 -22.55 2.66
CA ARG A 484 -0.28 -21.19 3.21
C ARG A 484 1.09 -20.56 2.95
N ILE A 485 2.17 -21.29 3.21
CA ILE A 485 3.55 -20.84 2.97
C ILE A 485 3.78 -20.62 1.47
N GLU A 486 3.31 -21.53 0.62
CA GLU A 486 3.39 -21.41 -0.84
C GLU A 486 2.73 -20.11 -1.33
N GLY A 487 1.51 -19.84 -0.88
CA GLY A 487 0.79 -18.61 -1.22
C GLY A 487 1.53 -17.35 -0.77
N ALA A 488 2.07 -17.35 0.44
CA ALA A 488 2.85 -16.23 0.97
C ALA A 488 4.18 -16.01 0.22
N MET A 489 4.86 -17.09 -0.18
CA MET A 489 6.11 -17.00 -0.94
C MET A 489 5.88 -16.49 -2.37
N VAL A 490 4.84 -16.98 -3.07
CA VAL A 490 4.48 -16.44 -4.41
C VAL A 490 4.15 -14.95 -4.33
N LYS A 491 3.35 -14.56 -3.34
CA LYS A 491 3.06 -13.14 -3.13
C LYS A 491 4.34 -12.34 -2.87
N SER A 492 5.21 -12.81 -1.98
CA SER A 492 6.45 -12.14 -1.62
C SER A 492 7.36 -11.93 -2.83
N ILE A 493 7.53 -12.94 -3.67
CA ILE A 493 8.34 -12.89 -4.90
C ILE A 493 7.76 -11.87 -5.90
N ARG A 494 6.43 -11.87 -6.06
CA ARG A 494 5.74 -10.94 -6.98
C ARG A 494 5.77 -9.51 -6.49
N GLU A 495 5.62 -9.27 -5.17
CA GLU A 495 5.69 -7.94 -4.57
C GLU A 495 7.13 -7.41 -4.51
N ALA A 496 8.13 -8.26 -4.34
CA ALA A 496 9.53 -7.86 -4.45
C ALA A 496 9.88 -7.32 -5.84
N LYS A 497 9.17 -7.75 -6.90
CA LYS A 497 9.34 -7.29 -8.30
C LYS A 497 10.78 -7.44 -8.82
N LEU A 498 11.50 -8.46 -8.34
CA LEU A 498 12.89 -8.75 -8.74
C LEU A 498 12.94 -9.96 -9.69
N ARG A 499 12.22 -11.03 -9.38
CA ARG A 499 12.24 -12.30 -10.12
C ARG A 499 10.91 -12.57 -10.85
N SER A 500 9.82 -12.10 -10.29
CA SER A 500 8.46 -12.23 -10.83
C SER A 500 7.67 -10.97 -10.51
N THR A 501 6.57 -10.73 -11.22
CA THR A 501 5.64 -9.63 -10.94
C THR A 501 4.21 -10.08 -11.21
N TRP A 502 3.21 -9.37 -10.68
CA TRP A 502 1.80 -9.62 -10.99
C TRP A 502 1.48 -9.45 -12.48
N ALA A 503 2.11 -8.48 -13.14
CA ALA A 503 1.90 -8.18 -14.56
C ALA A 503 2.66 -9.13 -15.51
N SER A 504 3.74 -9.74 -15.03
CA SER A 504 4.59 -10.66 -15.80
C SER A 504 5.15 -11.75 -14.89
N PRO A 505 4.34 -12.76 -14.52
CA PRO A 505 4.76 -13.84 -13.66
C PRO A 505 5.87 -14.69 -14.30
N ASN A 506 6.93 -14.98 -13.54
CA ASN A 506 7.95 -15.97 -13.90
C ASN A 506 7.56 -17.32 -13.29
N ILE A 507 6.71 -18.05 -14.02
CA ILE A 507 6.14 -19.33 -13.54
C ILE A 507 7.24 -20.34 -13.22
N ALA A 508 8.33 -20.40 -13.99
CA ALA A 508 9.42 -21.36 -13.75
C ALA A 508 10.12 -21.10 -12.40
N TYR A 509 10.36 -19.83 -12.06
CA TYR A 509 10.94 -19.46 -10.76
C TYR A 509 9.97 -19.74 -9.61
N GLU A 510 8.69 -19.38 -9.78
CA GLU A 510 7.64 -19.62 -8.79
C GLU A 510 7.48 -21.13 -8.50
N GLU A 511 7.36 -21.96 -9.53
CA GLU A 511 7.23 -23.43 -9.37
C GLU A 511 8.47 -24.06 -8.70
N ALA A 512 9.67 -23.59 -9.01
CA ALA A 512 10.88 -24.07 -8.34
C ALA A 512 10.90 -23.68 -6.85
N MET A 513 10.41 -22.46 -6.50
CA MET A 513 10.22 -22.05 -5.12
C MET A 513 9.19 -22.94 -4.40
N LEU A 514 8.03 -23.21 -5.02
CA LEU A 514 7.00 -24.09 -4.46
C LEU A 514 7.52 -25.51 -4.25
N GLY A 515 8.29 -26.04 -5.21
CA GLY A 515 8.96 -27.33 -5.07
C GLY A 515 9.91 -27.37 -3.86
N PHE A 516 10.64 -26.28 -3.62
CA PHE A 516 11.53 -26.16 -2.46
C PHE A 516 10.76 -26.17 -1.13
N VAL A 517 9.62 -25.48 -1.04
CA VAL A 517 8.73 -25.51 0.15
C VAL A 517 8.21 -26.92 0.39
N ARG A 518 7.70 -27.59 -0.66
CA ARG A 518 7.17 -28.97 -0.57
C ARG A 518 8.25 -29.95 -0.11
N ASP A 519 9.45 -29.87 -0.65
CA ASP A 519 10.59 -30.72 -0.23
C ASP A 519 11.02 -30.46 1.21
N ALA A 520 10.97 -29.21 1.68
CA ALA A 520 11.29 -28.87 3.07
C ALA A 520 10.25 -29.43 4.06
N LEU A 521 8.97 -29.46 3.68
CA LEU A 521 7.87 -29.91 4.52
C LEU A 521 7.40 -31.35 4.25
N ASP A 522 8.12 -32.13 3.41
CA ASP A 522 7.77 -33.49 3.05
C ASP A 522 7.91 -34.44 4.25
N VAL A 523 6.76 -34.96 4.73
CA VAL A 523 6.66 -35.96 5.81
C VAL A 523 6.50 -37.39 5.31
N SER A 524 6.43 -37.61 4.00
CA SER A 524 6.26 -38.94 3.42
C SER A 524 7.52 -39.83 3.51
N ARG A 525 8.65 -39.22 3.81
CA ARG A 525 9.99 -39.83 3.93
C ARG A 525 10.80 -39.17 5.04
N PRO A 526 11.87 -39.83 5.51
CA PRO A 526 12.78 -39.19 6.47
C PRO A 526 13.30 -37.84 5.96
N ASN A 527 13.04 -36.77 6.71
CA ASN A 527 13.37 -35.41 6.33
C ASN A 527 14.31 -34.79 7.37
N ALA A 528 15.60 -34.68 7.03
CA ALA A 528 16.61 -34.15 7.91
C ALA A 528 16.40 -32.66 8.24
N PHE A 529 15.83 -31.88 7.29
CA PHE A 529 15.49 -30.49 7.57
C PHE A 529 14.39 -30.40 8.61
N LEU A 530 13.28 -31.12 8.42
CA LEU A 530 12.14 -31.08 9.30
C LEU A 530 12.51 -31.54 10.72
N ALA A 531 13.32 -32.58 10.85
CA ALA A 531 13.82 -33.04 12.15
C ALA A 531 14.64 -31.97 12.89
N ALA A 532 15.53 -31.27 12.18
CA ALA A 532 16.32 -30.18 12.77
C ALA A 532 15.47 -28.94 13.06
N PHE A 533 14.49 -28.65 12.21
CA PHE A 533 13.59 -27.51 12.34
C PHE A 533 12.64 -27.63 13.53
N LEU A 534 11.99 -28.78 13.72
CA LEU A 534 10.99 -29.00 14.77
C LEU A 534 11.53 -28.72 16.17
N ALA A 535 12.76 -29.16 16.48
CA ALA A 535 13.36 -28.93 17.77
C ALA A 535 13.60 -27.43 18.07
N PHE A 536 14.05 -26.67 17.07
CA PHE A 536 14.24 -25.23 17.19
C PHE A 536 12.91 -24.47 17.24
N GLN A 537 11.97 -24.83 16.37
CA GLN A 537 10.64 -24.23 16.30
C GLN A 537 9.89 -24.40 17.62
N ASP A 538 9.88 -25.62 18.21
CA ASP A 538 9.22 -25.87 19.50
C ASP A 538 9.78 -24.97 20.61
N HIS A 539 11.11 -24.81 20.66
CA HIS A 539 11.74 -23.90 21.62
C HIS A 539 11.30 -22.46 21.44
N VAL A 540 11.35 -21.95 20.21
CA VAL A 540 10.95 -20.57 19.88
C VAL A 540 9.45 -20.37 20.14
N ALA A 541 8.59 -21.33 19.79
CA ALA A 541 7.15 -21.23 19.99
C ALA A 541 6.78 -21.11 21.48
N ARG A 542 7.40 -21.92 22.35
CA ARG A 542 7.17 -21.86 23.80
C ARG A 542 7.55 -20.50 24.41
N LEU A 543 8.62 -19.87 23.92
CA LEU A 543 9.00 -18.53 24.34
C LEU A 543 8.07 -17.48 23.73
N GLY A 544 7.67 -17.65 22.46
CA GLY A 544 6.73 -16.79 21.77
C GLY A 544 5.38 -16.64 22.46
N VAL A 545 4.86 -17.72 23.08
CA VAL A 545 3.64 -17.68 23.91
C VAL A 545 3.73 -16.61 25.00
N ARG A 546 4.90 -16.43 25.63
CA ARG A 546 5.08 -15.39 26.68
C ARG A 546 4.96 -14.00 26.08
N ASN A 547 5.56 -13.77 24.92
CA ASN A 547 5.45 -12.50 24.21
C ASN A 547 4.00 -12.20 23.81
N SER A 548 3.27 -13.20 23.30
CA SER A 548 1.85 -13.08 22.97
C SER A 548 1.00 -12.67 24.18
N LEU A 549 1.21 -13.32 25.33
CA LEU A 549 0.52 -12.97 26.57
C LEU A 549 0.86 -11.55 27.05
N VAL A 550 2.12 -11.14 26.95
CA VAL A 550 2.54 -9.77 27.30
C VAL A 550 1.87 -8.76 26.36
N GLN A 551 1.89 -9.01 25.06
CA GLN A 551 1.24 -8.17 24.05
C GLN A 551 -0.26 -8.00 24.33
N THR A 552 -0.96 -9.09 24.62
CA THR A 552 -2.40 -9.07 24.97
C THR A 552 -2.66 -8.30 26.27
N ALA A 553 -1.84 -8.54 27.30
CA ALA A 553 -1.96 -7.81 28.57
C ALA A 553 -1.75 -6.29 28.36
N LEU A 554 -0.76 -5.88 27.57
CA LEU A 554 -0.51 -4.48 27.23
C LEU A 554 -1.67 -3.87 26.46
N LYS A 555 -2.21 -4.58 25.45
CA LYS A 555 -3.37 -4.13 24.67
C LYS A 555 -4.60 -3.86 25.57
N LEU A 556 -4.85 -4.73 26.54
CA LEU A 556 -6.03 -4.63 27.41
C LEU A 556 -5.87 -3.64 28.59
N THR A 557 -4.67 -3.20 28.91
CA THR A 557 -4.40 -2.39 30.13
C THR A 557 -3.82 -1.01 29.86
N LEU A 558 -3.37 -0.74 28.64
CA LEU A 558 -2.83 0.58 28.27
C LEU A 558 -3.93 1.56 27.85
N PRO A 559 -3.66 2.88 27.92
CA PRO A 559 -4.62 3.89 27.47
C PRO A 559 -4.98 3.72 25.99
N GLY A 560 -6.27 3.65 25.69
CA GLY A 560 -6.83 3.48 24.35
C GLY A 560 -8.02 2.55 24.34
N MET A 561 -8.54 2.26 23.14
CA MET A 561 -9.62 1.33 22.89
C MET A 561 -9.06 0.03 22.32
N PRO A 562 -8.98 -1.06 23.10
CA PRO A 562 -8.48 -2.34 22.62
C PRO A 562 -9.29 -2.83 21.42
N ASP A 563 -8.58 -3.24 20.37
CA ASP A 563 -9.17 -3.90 19.20
C ASP A 563 -8.68 -5.35 19.11
N THR A 564 -9.59 -6.25 18.74
CA THR A 564 -9.27 -7.66 18.50
C THR A 564 -9.73 -8.00 17.08
N TYR A 565 -8.76 -8.22 16.20
CA TYR A 565 -9.05 -8.65 14.84
C TYR A 565 -9.64 -10.07 14.82
N GLN A 566 -10.52 -10.35 13.85
CA GLN A 566 -11.17 -11.67 13.73
C GLN A 566 -10.13 -12.81 13.79
N GLY A 567 -10.36 -13.78 14.65
CA GLY A 567 -9.47 -14.92 14.87
C GLY A 567 -8.35 -14.69 15.89
N ALA A 568 -8.02 -13.42 16.22
CA ALA A 568 -7.01 -13.09 17.22
C ALA A 568 -7.49 -13.29 18.67
N GLU A 569 -8.72 -13.78 18.88
CA GLU A 569 -9.20 -14.34 20.17
C GLU A 569 -8.51 -15.66 20.51
N LEU A 570 -7.97 -16.33 19.49
CA LEU A 570 -7.12 -17.52 19.58
C LEU A 570 -5.72 -17.17 19.10
N TRP A 571 -4.90 -18.17 18.74
CA TRP A 571 -3.58 -17.91 18.16
C TRP A 571 -3.68 -17.38 16.73
N ASP A 572 -3.25 -16.14 16.52
CA ASP A 572 -3.16 -15.53 15.18
C ASP A 572 -1.76 -15.75 14.58
N LEU A 573 -1.55 -16.94 14.05
CA LEU A 573 -0.34 -17.33 13.33
C LEU A 573 -0.49 -17.14 11.81
N SER A 574 -1.27 -16.13 11.40
CA SER A 574 -1.49 -15.80 10.00
C SER A 574 -0.29 -15.13 9.36
N LEU A 575 -0.25 -15.21 8.04
CA LEU A 575 0.62 -14.49 7.12
C LEU A 575 -0.17 -13.35 6.45
N VAL A 576 0.43 -12.68 5.50
CA VAL A 576 -0.21 -11.58 4.76
C VAL A 576 -1.46 -12.06 3.99
N ASP A 577 -2.36 -11.13 3.65
CA ASP A 577 -3.54 -11.43 2.86
C ASP A 577 -3.21 -12.27 1.59
N PRO A 578 -4.05 -13.23 1.19
CA PRO A 578 -5.37 -13.53 1.75
C PRO A 578 -5.36 -14.41 3.00
N ASP A 579 -4.20 -14.84 3.52
CA ASP A 579 -4.10 -15.78 4.65
C ASP A 579 -4.76 -15.23 5.92
N ASN A 580 -4.54 -13.97 6.27
CA ASN A 580 -5.14 -13.29 7.42
C ASN A 580 -6.62 -12.89 7.25
N ARG A 581 -7.23 -13.17 6.10
CA ARG A 581 -8.65 -12.87 5.80
C ARG A 581 -9.50 -14.13 5.66
N ARG A 582 -8.95 -15.29 5.98
CA ARG A 582 -9.70 -16.55 5.96
C ARG A 582 -10.81 -16.51 7.03
N PRO A 583 -11.96 -17.15 6.78
CA PRO A 583 -12.96 -17.36 7.82
C PRO A 583 -12.35 -18.08 9.02
N VAL A 584 -12.78 -17.71 10.22
CA VAL A 584 -12.37 -18.31 11.48
C VAL A 584 -13.24 -19.53 11.76
#